data_73c30615bd2a6208e6f4cafb74f27d43
#
_entry.id   73c30615bd2a6208e6f4cafb74f27d43
#
_cell.length_a   1.000
_cell.length_b   1.000
_cell.length_c   1.000
_cell.angle_alpha   90.00
_cell.angle_beta   90.00
_cell.angle_gamma   90.00
#
_symmetry.space_group_name_H-M   'P 1'
#
loop_
_entity.id
_entity.type
_entity.pdbx_description
1 polymer ?
#
loop_
_entity_poly.entity_id
_entity_poly.type
_entity_poly.pdbx_seq_one_letter_code
_entity_poly.pdbx_strand_id
1 'polypeptide(L)'
;MRALVIDDSRTMRRIVADILGGLGFATSQASNGREALDLLEAGETFDLACIDWNMPVMDGLEFVKAVRARPDWRVLTLMMVTTESEHGQVVRALAAGAHEYLIKPFTPDAVRSKLALLGLLPFDEPT
;
A
#
# COMPACT_ATOMS: atom_id res chain seq x y z
N MET A 1 13.28 0.38 6.30
CA MET A 1 12.10 -0.40 5.86
C MET A 1 11.89 -0.26 4.36
N ARG A 2 11.27 -1.26 3.75
CA ARG A 2 11.00 -1.27 2.32
C ARG A 2 9.49 -1.21 2.06
N ALA A 3 9.10 -0.41 1.07
CA ALA A 3 7.70 -0.26 0.68
C ALA A 3 7.53 -0.50 -0.81
N LEU A 4 6.42 -1.15 -1.17
CA LEU A 4 6.02 -1.40 -2.54
C LEU A 4 4.84 -0.49 -2.87
N VAL A 5 4.97 0.30 -3.92
CA VAL A 5 3.91 1.22 -4.38
C VAL A 5 3.29 0.66 -5.65
N ILE A 6 1.99 0.37 -5.59
CA ILE A 6 1.27 -0.30 -6.67
C ILE A 6 0.15 0.62 -7.14
N ASP A 7 0.30 1.15 -8.35
CA ASP A 7 -0.67 2.07 -8.95
C ASP A 7 -0.43 2.07 -10.46
N ASP A 8 -1.48 2.07 -11.27
CA ASP A 8 -1.34 2.10 -12.73
C ASP A 8 -0.96 3.50 -13.24
N SER A 9 -1.16 4.54 -12.42
CA SER A 9 -0.74 5.90 -12.73
C SER A 9 0.73 6.10 -12.36
N ARG A 10 1.57 6.31 -13.37
CA ARG A 10 3.00 6.59 -13.15
C ARG A 10 3.20 7.81 -12.25
N THR A 11 2.40 8.86 -12.46
CA THR A 11 2.47 10.08 -11.66
C THR A 11 2.13 9.81 -10.20
N MET A 12 1.05 9.06 -9.94
CA MET A 12 0.66 8.71 -8.56
C MET A 12 1.69 7.81 -7.89
N ARG A 13 2.24 6.81 -8.61
CA ARG A 13 3.30 5.97 -8.05
C ARG A 13 4.46 6.83 -7.56
N ARG A 14 4.88 7.80 -8.38
CA ARG A 14 5.99 8.67 -8.04
C ARG A 14 5.68 9.54 -6.83
N ILE A 15 4.48 10.10 -6.76
CA ILE A 15 4.06 10.95 -5.63
C ILE A 15 4.10 10.14 -4.33
N VAL A 16 3.50 8.95 -4.33
CA VAL A 16 3.47 8.09 -3.14
C VAL A 16 4.87 7.62 -2.77
N ALA A 17 5.67 7.21 -3.75
CA ALA A 17 7.04 6.79 -3.51
C ALA A 17 7.89 7.90 -2.93
N ASP A 18 7.73 9.14 -3.40
CA ASP A 18 8.46 10.29 -2.87
C ASP A 18 8.07 10.59 -1.42
N ILE A 19 6.77 10.50 -1.10
CA ILE A 19 6.31 10.68 0.28
C ILE A 19 6.92 9.60 1.18
N LEU A 20 6.85 8.35 0.80
CA LEU A 20 7.39 7.24 1.59
C LEU A 20 8.91 7.34 1.71
N GLY A 21 9.60 7.72 0.63
CA GLY A 21 11.04 7.95 0.66
C GLY A 21 11.43 9.03 1.65
N GLY A 22 10.65 10.11 1.72
CA GLY A 22 10.85 11.18 2.71
C GLY A 22 10.62 10.73 4.15
N LEU A 23 9.89 9.64 4.35
CA LEU A 23 9.64 9.04 5.67
C LEU A 23 10.63 7.92 6.01
N GLY A 24 11.61 7.68 5.16
CA GLY A 24 12.67 6.72 5.43
C GLY A 24 12.52 5.34 4.79
N PHE A 25 11.53 5.16 3.91
CA PHE A 25 11.36 3.89 3.19
C PHE A 25 12.20 3.83 1.94
N ALA A 26 12.80 2.69 1.67
CA ALA A 26 13.31 2.35 0.35
C ALA A 26 12.12 1.83 -0.46
N THR A 27 11.84 2.43 -1.60
CA THR A 27 10.63 2.12 -2.36
C THR A 27 10.91 1.36 -3.65
N SER A 28 9.98 0.48 -4.02
CA SER A 28 9.88 -0.14 -5.33
C SER A 28 8.48 0.11 -5.88
N GLN A 29 8.31 0.05 -7.19
CA GLN A 29 7.06 0.39 -7.84
C GLN A 29 6.58 -0.76 -8.72
N ALA A 30 5.26 -0.91 -8.82
CA ALA A 30 4.60 -1.84 -9.73
C ALA A 30 3.39 -1.14 -10.35
N SER A 31 3.08 -1.44 -11.60
CA SER A 31 1.99 -0.78 -12.32
C SER A 31 0.64 -1.49 -12.16
N ASN A 32 0.64 -2.69 -11.62
CA ASN A 32 -0.58 -3.45 -11.33
C ASN A 32 -0.30 -4.55 -10.31
N GLY A 33 -1.35 -5.23 -9.88
CA GLY A 33 -1.22 -6.29 -8.89
C GLY A 33 -0.40 -7.48 -9.37
N ARG A 34 -0.44 -7.80 -10.67
CA ARG A 34 0.34 -8.93 -11.21
C ARG A 34 1.84 -8.67 -11.13
N GLU A 35 2.26 -7.46 -11.52
CA GLU A 35 3.68 -7.07 -11.39
C GLU A 35 4.14 -7.11 -9.94
N ALA A 36 3.28 -6.65 -9.02
CA ALA A 36 3.58 -6.67 -7.60
C ALA A 36 3.76 -8.10 -7.08
N LEU A 37 2.87 -9.02 -7.47
CA LEU A 37 3.00 -10.43 -7.09
C LEU A 37 4.28 -11.04 -7.67
N ASP A 38 4.65 -10.68 -8.88
CA ASP A 38 5.88 -11.18 -9.50
C ASP A 38 7.11 -10.80 -8.67
N LEU A 39 7.13 -9.58 -8.11
CA LEU A 39 8.22 -9.16 -7.22
C LEU A 39 8.25 -10.02 -5.95
N LEU A 40 7.10 -10.27 -5.34
CA LEU A 40 7.00 -11.09 -4.14
C LEU A 40 7.40 -12.55 -4.44
N GLU A 41 6.96 -13.08 -5.55
CA GLU A 41 7.30 -14.45 -5.98
C GLU A 41 8.78 -14.60 -6.30
N ALA A 42 9.43 -13.52 -6.74
CA ALA A 42 10.87 -13.50 -6.98
C ALA A 42 11.69 -13.45 -5.68
N GLY A 43 11.04 -13.37 -4.53
CA GLY A 43 11.69 -13.37 -3.23
C GLY A 43 11.96 -12.01 -2.64
N GLU A 44 11.50 -10.92 -3.27
CA GLU A 44 11.65 -9.60 -2.68
C GLU A 44 10.73 -9.45 -1.48
N THR A 45 11.24 -8.81 -0.44
CA THR A 45 10.49 -8.61 0.81
C THR A 45 10.21 -7.13 1.04
N PHE A 46 9.02 -6.86 1.57
CA PHE A 46 8.57 -5.51 1.88
C PHE A 46 7.89 -5.49 3.23
N ASP A 47 7.97 -4.34 3.89
CA ASP A 47 7.27 -4.11 5.16
C ASP A 47 5.87 -3.55 4.91
N LEU A 48 5.70 -2.84 3.80
CA LEU A 48 4.47 -2.14 3.46
C LEU A 48 4.19 -2.25 1.96
N ALA A 49 2.93 -2.42 1.60
CA ALA A 49 2.46 -2.22 0.23
C ALA A 49 1.33 -1.19 0.24
N CYS A 50 1.47 -0.15 -0.59
CA CYS A 50 0.42 0.84 -0.84
C CYS A 50 -0.22 0.50 -2.18
N ILE A 51 -1.53 0.24 -2.18
CA ILE A 51 -2.22 -0.40 -3.29
C ILE A 51 -3.37 0.48 -3.76
N ASP A 52 -3.33 0.91 -5.04
CA ASP A 52 -4.48 1.54 -5.68
C ASP A 52 -5.59 0.50 -5.90
N TRP A 53 -6.84 0.94 -5.82
CA TRP A 53 -7.99 0.04 -6.01
C TRP A 53 -8.16 -0.38 -7.47
N ASN A 54 -8.23 0.61 -8.37
CA ASN A 54 -8.50 0.36 -9.78
C ASN A 54 -7.23 0.24 -10.60
N MET A 55 -6.92 -0.98 -11.04
CA MET A 55 -5.77 -1.25 -11.89
C MET A 55 -6.13 -2.29 -12.94
N PRO A 56 -5.52 -2.25 -14.14
CA PRO A 56 -5.72 -3.30 -15.14
C PRO A 56 -5.02 -4.58 -14.71
N VAL A 57 -5.35 -5.67 -15.36
CA VAL A 57 -4.77 -7.01 -15.18
C VAL A 57 -5.14 -7.65 -13.83
N MET A 58 -4.80 -6.99 -12.73
CA MET A 58 -5.14 -7.42 -11.38
C MET A 58 -5.40 -6.18 -10.53
N ASP A 59 -6.61 -6.02 -10.03
CA ASP A 59 -6.97 -4.87 -9.20
C ASP A 59 -6.49 -5.02 -7.75
N GLY A 60 -6.72 -3.96 -6.97
CA GLY A 60 -6.25 -3.93 -5.58
C GLY A 60 -6.85 -5.00 -4.69
N LEU A 61 -8.14 -5.29 -4.85
CA LEU A 61 -8.80 -6.33 -4.05
C LEU A 61 -8.26 -7.72 -4.39
N GLU A 62 -8.09 -8.00 -5.67
CA GLU A 62 -7.52 -9.27 -6.13
C GLU A 62 -6.10 -9.45 -5.57
N PHE A 63 -5.30 -8.38 -5.58
CA PHE A 63 -3.96 -8.42 -5.02
C PHE A 63 -3.98 -8.74 -3.52
N VAL A 64 -4.83 -8.05 -2.75
CA VAL A 64 -4.97 -8.29 -1.30
C VAL A 64 -5.33 -9.76 -1.04
N LYS A 65 -6.30 -10.29 -1.78
CA LYS A 65 -6.71 -11.70 -1.63
C LYS A 65 -5.57 -12.66 -1.94
N ALA A 66 -4.82 -12.38 -3.01
CA ALA A 66 -3.69 -13.22 -3.43
C ALA A 66 -2.58 -13.24 -2.36
N VAL A 67 -2.27 -12.09 -1.79
CA VAL A 67 -1.25 -11.98 -0.73
C VAL A 67 -1.71 -12.73 0.52
N ARG A 68 -2.94 -12.56 0.95
CA ARG A 68 -3.45 -13.20 2.16
C ARG A 68 -3.65 -14.71 2.01
N ALA A 69 -3.72 -15.21 0.79
CA ALA A 69 -3.75 -16.65 0.52
C ALA A 69 -2.40 -17.32 0.75
N ARG A 70 -1.30 -16.57 0.84
CA ARG A 70 0.06 -17.08 0.99
C ARG A 70 0.56 -16.84 2.43
N PRO A 71 0.81 -17.90 3.21
CA PRO A 71 1.38 -17.74 4.55
C PRO A 71 2.73 -17.01 4.57
N ASP A 72 3.53 -17.15 3.49
CA ASP A 72 4.84 -16.52 3.36
C ASP A 72 4.78 -14.99 3.44
N TRP A 73 3.64 -14.40 3.04
CA TRP A 73 3.46 -12.96 2.95
C TRP A 73 2.55 -12.39 4.03
N ARG A 74 2.31 -13.17 5.08
CA ARG A 74 1.38 -12.78 6.16
C ARG A 74 1.79 -11.50 6.88
N VAL A 75 3.10 -11.27 7.00
CA VAL A 75 3.63 -10.10 7.72
C VAL A 75 3.62 -8.81 6.91
N LEU A 76 3.34 -8.89 5.60
CA LEU A 76 3.27 -7.70 4.76
C LEU A 76 2.06 -6.85 5.15
N THR A 77 2.32 -5.59 5.51
CA THR A 77 1.26 -4.64 5.82
C THR A 77 0.68 -4.08 4.53
N LEU A 78 -0.64 -4.14 4.39
CA LEU A 78 -1.34 -3.70 3.20
C LEU A 78 -2.18 -2.45 3.51
N MET A 79 -1.93 -1.37 2.78
CA MET A 79 -2.67 -0.13 2.89
C MET A 79 -3.26 0.23 1.52
N MET A 80 -4.60 0.35 1.48
CA MET A 80 -5.30 0.74 0.26
C MET A 80 -5.20 2.24 0.05
N VAL A 81 -5.09 2.67 -1.21
CA VAL A 81 -5.13 4.08 -1.59
C VAL A 81 -6.29 4.23 -2.57
N THR A 82 -7.35 4.92 -2.16
CA THR A 82 -8.61 4.96 -2.91
C THR A 82 -9.10 6.39 -3.11
N THR A 83 -10.09 6.57 -3.98
CA THR A 83 -10.83 7.82 -4.08
C THR A 83 -12.05 7.76 -3.17
N GLU A 84 -12.65 8.93 -2.89
CA GLU A 84 -13.86 9.00 -2.07
C GLU A 84 -15.02 8.22 -2.70
N SER A 85 -15.12 8.21 -4.02
CA SER A 85 -16.14 7.45 -4.74
C SER A 85 -16.03 5.93 -4.55
N GLU A 86 -14.84 5.46 -4.15
CA GLU A 86 -14.56 4.04 -3.90
C GLU A 86 -14.67 3.68 -2.41
N HIS A 87 -15.07 4.63 -1.56
CA HIS A 87 -15.08 4.44 -0.12
C HIS A 87 -15.90 3.22 0.33
N GLY A 88 -17.01 2.93 -0.35
CA GLY A 88 -17.82 1.75 -0.04
C GLY A 88 -17.09 0.42 -0.25
N GLN A 89 -16.02 0.43 -1.02
CA GLN A 89 -15.21 -0.76 -1.30
C GLN A 89 -14.10 -0.98 -0.26
N VAL A 90 -13.81 0.03 0.57
CA VAL A 90 -12.80 -0.05 1.63
C VAL A 90 -13.13 -1.18 2.60
N VAL A 91 -14.40 -1.32 2.97
CA VAL A 91 -14.85 -2.38 3.88
C VAL A 91 -14.53 -3.75 3.30
N ARG A 92 -14.71 -3.93 1.98
CA ARG A 92 -14.40 -5.20 1.31
C ARG A 92 -12.90 -5.50 1.36
N ALA A 93 -12.07 -4.48 1.16
CA ALA A 93 -10.62 -4.63 1.22
C ALA A 93 -10.15 -4.98 2.62
N LEU A 94 -10.68 -4.31 3.64
CA LEU A 94 -10.35 -4.58 5.04
C LEU A 94 -10.78 -6.00 5.42
N ALA A 95 -11.97 -6.41 4.99
CA ALA A 95 -12.46 -7.78 5.24
C ALA A 95 -11.59 -8.84 4.54
N ALA A 96 -10.98 -8.49 3.40
CA ALA A 96 -10.09 -9.39 2.67
C ALA A 96 -8.68 -9.46 3.27
N GLY A 97 -8.32 -8.56 4.19
CA GLY A 97 -7.04 -8.59 4.88
C GLY A 97 -6.16 -7.36 4.74
N ALA A 98 -6.66 -6.27 4.17
CA ALA A 98 -5.96 -4.98 4.20
C ALA A 98 -6.00 -4.41 5.62
N HIS A 99 -4.95 -3.71 6.02
CA HIS A 99 -4.83 -3.20 7.40
C HIS A 99 -5.40 -1.79 7.54
N GLU A 100 -5.29 -0.97 6.50
CA GLU A 100 -5.63 0.44 6.57
C GLU A 100 -5.89 0.99 5.17
N TYR A 101 -6.34 2.24 5.09
CA TYR A 101 -6.62 2.92 3.82
C TYR A 101 -6.29 4.41 3.89
N LEU A 102 -6.06 5.02 2.72
CA LEU A 102 -5.95 6.45 2.52
C LEU A 102 -6.90 6.86 1.41
N ILE A 103 -7.56 8.01 1.58
CA ILE A 103 -8.45 8.56 0.56
C ILE A 103 -7.73 9.68 -0.18
N LYS A 104 -7.71 9.62 -1.51
CA LYS A 104 -7.14 10.68 -2.36
C LYS A 104 -8.08 11.88 -2.40
N PRO A 105 -7.59 13.13 -2.39
CA PRO A 105 -6.21 13.51 -2.20
C PRO A 105 -5.77 13.42 -0.74
N PHE A 106 -4.52 13.08 -0.50
CA PHE A 106 -3.97 12.98 0.85
C PHE A 106 -2.70 13.81 0.97
N THR A 107 -2.33 14.15 2.21
CA THR A 107 -1.11 14.89 2.52
C THR A 107 -0.03 13.95 3.04
N PRO A 108 1.25 14.36 3.02
CA PRO A 108 2.30 13.59 3.69
C PRO A 108 2.00 13.33 5.17
N ASP A 109 1.38 14.29 5.87
CA ASP A 109 1.00 14.12 7.27
C ASP A 109 -0.05 13.02 7.45
N ALA A 110 -1.01 12.92 6.53
CA ALA A 110 -2.01 11.84 6.57
C ALA A 110 -1.35 10.47 6.40
N VAL A 111 -0.37 10.36 5.49
CA VAL A 111 0.41 9.14 5.31
C VAL A 111 1.18 8.79 6.58
N ARG A 112 1.86 9.77 7.15
CA ARG A 112 2.64 9.59 8.39
C ARG A 112 1.75 9.09 9.53
N SER A 113 0.57 9.69 9.71
CA SER A 113 -0.36 9.30 10.77
C SER A 113 -0.82 7.85 10.62
N LYS A 114 -1.16 7.44 9.40
CA LYS A 114 -1.56 6.04 9.15
C LYS A 114 -0.42 5.06 9.42
N LEU A 115 0.78 5.40 8.99
CA LEU A 115 1.94 4.52 9.21
C LEU A 115 2.28 4.41 10.70
N ALA A 116 2.12 5.48 11.46
CA ALA A 116 2.31 5.44 12.92
C ALA A 116 1.27 4.51 13.57
N LEU A 117 0.01 4.59 13.15
CA LEU A 117 -1.04 3.68 13.66
C LEU A 117 -0.74 2.21 13.32
N LEU A 118 -0.08 1.96 12.18
CA LEU A 118 0.29 0.62 11.76
C LEU A 118 1.58 0.12 12.42
N GLY A 119 2.24 0.94 13.23
CA GLY A 119 3.48 0.58 13.89
C GLY A 119 4.72 0.63 12.99
N LEU A 120 4.62 1.26 11.82
CA LEU A 120 5.71 1.35 10.85
C LEU A 120 6.55 2.62 11.02
N LEU A 121 6.08 3.57 11.80
CA LEU A 121 6.80 4.79 12.17
C LEU A 121 6.53 5.09 13.64
N PRO A 122 7.47 5.74 14.35
CA PRO A 122 7.18 6.20 15.70
C PRO A 122 6.10 7.30 15.66
N PHE A 123 5.28 7.38 16.71
CA PHE A 123 4.37 8.51 16.87
C PHE A 123 5.20 9.77 17.08
N ASP A 124 4.68 10.91 16.54
CA ASP A 124 5.28 12.21 16.82
C ASP A 124 5.07 12.54 18.30
N GLU A 125 6.16 12.71 19.00
CA GLU A 125 6.09 13.13 20.39
C GLU A 125 5.97 14.65 20.46
N PRO A 126 5.07 15.18 21.30
CA PRO A 126 5.03 16.61 21.55
C PRO A 126 6.33 17.04 22.21
N THR A 127 7.00 17.97 21.60
CA THR A 127 8.23 18.54 22.14
C THR A 127 7.93 19.77 22.99
#